data_a3c77e59cf9497a96e7f57b94c8e41a5
#
_entry.id   a3c77e59cf9497a96e7f57b94c8e41a5
#
_cell.length_a   1.000
_cell.length_b   1.000
_cell.length_c   1.000
_cell.angle_alpha   90.00
_cell.angle_beta   90.00
_cell.angle_gamma   90.00
#
_symmetry.space_group_name_H-M   'P 1'
#
loop_
_entity.id
_entity.type
_entity.pdbx_description
1 polymer ?
#
loop_
_entity_poly.entity_id
_entity_poly.type
_entity_poly.pdbx_seq_one_letter_code
_entity_poly.pdbx_strand_id
1 'polypeptide(L)'
;MDQGKLYGVGVGPGDPELVTRKAERILRGADVVAVPDKGAGEKTALHIVREFVEGKELLCCPTPMVRDRSLLDGCYERIAEDICALLDQGRSVAFITLGDPTVYSTYIYVHRKVLARGYEAELIPGVPSFCAVAARLNTSLCEGAERLLIVPA
;
A
#
# COMPACT_ATOMS: atom_id res chain seq x y z
N MET A 1 -24.65 -10.69 -5.06
CA MET A 1 -23.31 -10.54 -5.66
C MET A 1 -22.30 -10.67 -4.54
N ASP A 2 -21.22 -11.37 -4.81
CA ASP A 2 -20.14 -11.42 -3.84
C ASP A 2 -19.52 -10.01 -3.73
N GLN A 3 -19.25 -9.59 -2.50
CA GLN A 3 -18.54 -8.34 -2.25
C GLN A 3 -17.12 -8.43 -2.82
N GLY A 4 -16.62 -7.31 -3.32
CA GLY A 4 -15.21 -7.19 -3.69
C GLY A 4 -14.29 -7.27 -2.46
N LYS A 5 -12.99 -7.38 -2.69
CA LYS A 5 -11.98 -7.47 -1.64
C LYS A 5 -10.93 -6.37 -1.78
N LEU A 6 -10.51 -5.82 -0.64
CA LEU A 6 -9.42 -4.85 -0.59
C LEU A 6 -8.09 -5.57 -0.35
N TYR A 7 -7.07 -5.17 -1.10
CA TYR A 7 -5.69 -5.63 -0.91
C TYR A 7 -4.79 -4.43 -0.63
N GLY A 8 -4.10 -4.43 0.50
CA GLY A 8 -3.02 -3.50 0.77
C GLY A 8 -1.71 -4.08 0.25
N VAL A 9 -1.21 -3.55 -0.84
CA VAL A 9 -0.11 -4.15 -1.60
C VAL A 9 1.17 -3.39 -1.40
N GLY A 10 2.14 -4.01 -0.72
CA GLY A 10 3.52 -3.52 -0.69
C GLY A 10 4.20 -3.70 -2.03
N VAL A 11 4.66 -2.59 -2.61
CA VAL A 11 5.31 -2.60 -3.94
C VAL A 11 6.84 -2.60 -3.87
N GLY A 12 7.39 -2.75 -2.66
CA GLY A 12 8.83 -2.70 -2.46
C GLY A 12 9.41 -1.29 -2.44
N PRO A 13 10.73 -1.16 -2.36
CA PRO A 13 11.39 0.11 -2.05
C PRO A 13 11.74 0.97 -3.26
N GLY A 14 11.53 0.49 -4.48
CA GLY A 14 11.85 1.24 -5.71
C GLY A 14 12.17 0.39 -6.92
N ASP A 15 12.90 -0.71 -6.74
CA ASP A 15 13.23 -1.63 -7.81
C ASP A 15 12.03 -2.51 -8.17
N PRO A 16 11.53 -2.50 -9.42
CA PRO A 16 10.43 -3.36 -9.86
C PRO A 16 10.71 -4.86 -9.68
N GLU A 17 11.96 -5.30 -9.74
CA GLU A 17 12.34 -6.70 -9.50
C GLU A 17 12.15 -7.14 -8.04
N LEU A 18 11.99 -6.18 -7.11
CA LEU A 18 11.69 -6.45 -5.70
C LEU A 18 10.19 -6.49 -5.40
N VAL A 19 9.34 -6.39 -6.40
CA VAL A 19 7.90 -6.67 -6.26
C VAL A 19 7.70 -8.18 -6.11
N THR A 20 6.96 -8.58 -5.07
CA THR A 20 6.72 -10.01 -4.86
C THR A 20 5.80 -10.58 -5.94
N ARG A 21 5.95 -11.86 -6.27
CA ARG A 21 5.06 -12.54 -7.22
C ARG A 21 3.59 -12.49 -6.79
N LYS A 22 3.31 -12.50 -5.48
CA LYS A 22 1.96 -12.35 -4.96
C LYS A 22 1.42 -10.95 -5.23
N ALA A 23 2.23 -9.92 -4.99
CA ALA A 23 1.86 -8.53 -5.29
C ALA A 23 1.56 -8.34 -6.78
N GLU A 24 2.44 -8.79 -7.67
CA GLU A 24 2.22 -8.75 -9.12
C GLU A 24 0.90 -9.44 -9.51
N ARG A 25 0.66 -10.66 -9.04
CA ARG A 25 -0.57 -11.41 -9.33
C ARG A 25 -1.82 -10.66 -8.87
N ILE A 26 -1.81 -10.06 -7.68
CA ILE A 26 -2.92 -9.28 -7.14
C ILE A 26 -3.14 -8.01 -7.97
N LEU A 27 -2.06 -7.28 -8.30
CA LEU A 27 -2.15 -6.06 -9.12
C LEU A 27 -2.71 -6.34 -10.51
N ARG A 28 -2.26 -7.42 -11.16
CA ARG A 28 -2.80 -7.82 -12.46
C ARG A 28 -4.26 -8.26 -12.41
N GLY A 29 -4.70 -8.85 -11.29
CA GLY A 29 -6.07 -9.33 -11.10
C GLY A 29 -7.06 -8.30 -10.55
N ALA A 30 -6.61 -7.22 -9.93
CA ALA A 30 -7.48 -6.22 -9.34
C ALA A 30 -8.23 -5.40 -10.41
N ASP A 31 -9.47 -5.01 -10.10
CA ASP A 31 -10.31 -4.18 -10.98
C ASP A 31 -9.91 -2.71 -10.91
N VAL A 32 -9.52 -2.25 -9.72
CA VAL A 32 -9.13 -0.86 -9.45
C VAL A 32 -7.82 -0.83 -8.67
N VAL A 33 -6.95 0.11 -9.00
CA VAL A 33 -5.72 0.38 -8.25
C VAL A 33 -5.86 1.71 -7.52
N ALA A 34 -5.87 1.66 -6.19
CA ALA A 34 -5.87 2.85 -5.35
C ALA A 34 -4.44 3.35 -5.13
N VAL A 35 -4.21 4.61 -5.48
CA VAL A 35 -2.89 5.22 -5.52
C VAL A 35 -2.82 6.36 -4.50
N PRO A 36 -1.93 6.29 -3.50
CA PRO A 36 -1.74 7.38 -2.55
C PRO A 36 -1.18 8.62 -3.27
N ASP A 37 -1.75 9.78 -2.96
CA ASP A 37 -1.29 11.07 -3.45
C ASP A 37 -0.94 11.98 -2.28
N LYS A 38 0.33 12.26 -2.12
CA LYS A 38 0.86 13.14 -1.05
C LYS A 38 0.96 14.61 -1.47
N GLY A 39 0.47 14.95 -2.66
CA GLY A 39 0.49 16.33 -3.18
C GLY A 39 1.83 16.79 -3.76
N ALA A 40 2.86 15.97 -3.75
CA ALA A 40 4.18 16.30 -4.31
C ALA A 40 4.34 15.96 -5.80
N GLY A 41 3.27 15.56 -6.47
CA GLY A 41 3.27 15.24 -7.91
C GLY A 41 3.94 13.91 -8.28
N GLU A 42 4.72 13.33 -7.41
CA GLU A 42 5.44 12.08 -7.67
C GLU A 42 4.68 10.89 -7.07
N LYS A 43 4.17 10.02 -7.94
CA LYS A 43 3.48 8.79 -7.57
C LYS A 43 4.47 7.62 -7.61
N THR A 44 5.46 7.62 -6.71
CA THR A 44 6.56 6.65 -6.70
C THR A 44 6.08 5.20 -6.68
N ALA A 45 5.09 4.87 -5.85
CA ALA A 45 4.55 3.51 -5.78
C ALA A 45 3.92 3.08 -7.12
N LEU A 46 3.20 3.99 -7.81
CA LEU A 46 2.62 3.70 -9.12
C LEU A 46 3.71 3.50 -10.18
N HIS A 47 4.79 4.28 -10.12
CA HIS A 47 5.90 4.15 -11.07
C HIS A 47 6.54 2.75 -11.00
N ILE A 48 6.73 2.21 -9.79
CA ILE A 48 7.33 0.88 -9.58
C ILE A 48 6.50 -0.23 -10.26
N VAL A 49 5.18 -0.15 -10.19
CA VAL A 49 4.27 -1.22 -10.66
C VAL A 49 3.58 -0.90 -11.99
N ARG A 50 4.02 0.12 -12.69
CA ARG A 50 3.36 0.64 -13.90
C ARG A 50 3.02 -0.45 -14.91
N GLU A 51 3.92 -1.38 -15.17
CA GLU A 51 3.71 -2.47 -16.14
C GLU A 51 2.64 -3.48 -15.70
N PHE A 52 2.37 -3.60 -14.39
CA PHE A 52 1.37 -4.54 -13.85
C PHE A 52 -0.05 -3.95 -13.83
N VAL A 53 -0.16 -2.61 -13.93
CA VAL A 53 -1.42 -1.89 -13.78
C VAL A 53 -1.80 -1.08 -15.03
N GLU A 54 -1.13 -1.31 -16.14
CA GLU A 54 -1.42 -0.63 -17.40
C GLU A 54 -2.87 -0.85 -17.85
N GLY A 55 -3.56 0.22 -18.20
CA GLY A 55 -4.96 0.18 -18.65
C GLY A 55 -5.99 0.00 -17.55
N LYS A 56 -5.59 -0.07 -16.27
CA LYS A 56 -6.53 -0.20 -15.15
C LYS A 56 -7.08 1.15 -14.69
N GLU A 57 -8.27 1.10 -14.10
CA GLU A 57 -8.85 2.26 -13.43
C GLU A 57 -8.01 2.60 -12.18
N LEU A 58 -7.68 3.87 -12.02
CA LEU A 58 -6.94 4.37 -10.88
C LEU A 58 -7.85 5.19 -9.97
N LEU A 59 -7.86 4.87 -8.68
CA LEU A 59 -8.47 5.68 -7.63
C LEU A 59 -7.39 6.52 -6.97
N CYS A 60 -7.44 7.84 -7.15
CA CYS A 60 -6.53 8.75 -6.47
C CYS A 60 -6.95 8.93 -5.01
N CYS A 61 -6.03 8.67 -4.08
CA CYS A 61 -6.27 8.74 -2.63
C CYS A 61 -5.43 9.86 -2.01
N PRO A 62 -5.99 11.07 -1.87
CA PRO A 62 -5.27 12.20 -1.29
C PRO A 62 -4.91 11.94 0.19
N THR A 63 -3.61 11.94 0.49
CA THR A 63 -3.06 11.79 1.84
C THR A 63 -2.08 12.92 2.11
N PRO A 64 -2.60 14.13 2.43
CA PRO A 64 -1.75 15.32 2.56
C PRO A 64 -0.73 15.16 3.70
N MET A 65 0.46 15.72 3.49
CA MET A 65 1.55 15.74 4.48
C MET A 65 1.30 16.85 5.51
N VAL A 66 0.29 16.66 6.38
CA VAL A 66 -0.06 17.60 7.44
C VAL A 66 0.06 16.94 8.81
N ARG A 67 0.24 17.77 9.87
CA ARG A 67 0.34 17.29 11.25
C ARG A 67 -1.02 17.17 11.95
N ASP A 68 -2.06 17.75 11.36
CA ASP A 68 -3.41 17.73 11.92
C ASP A 68 -4.02 16.33 11.78
N ARG A 69 -4.09 15.61 12.91
CA ARG A 69 -4.64 14.26 12.98
C ARG A 69 -6.11 14.17 12.61
N SER A 70 -6.90 15.20 12.95
CA SER A 70 -8.33 15.23 12.64
C SER A 70 -8.55 15.34 11.13
N LEU A 71 -7.76 16.20 10.47
CA LEU A 71 -7.81 16.36 9.01
C LEU A 71 -7.38 15.06 8.30
N LEU A 72 -6.32 14.41 8.78
CA LEU A 72 -5.86 13.15 8.24
C LEU A 72 -6.90 12.03 8.41
N ASP A 73 -7.51 11.93 9.58
CA ASP A 73 -8.56 10.93 9.84
C ASP A 73 -9.76 11.13 8.91
N GLY A 74 -10.15 12.37 8.66
CA GLY A 74 -11.19 12.71 7.68
C GLY A 74 -10.82 12.33 6.24
N CYS A 75 -9.54 12.44 5.86
CA CYS A 75 -9.06 11.96 4.56
C CYS A 75 -9.14 10.44 4.46
N TYR A 76 -8.68 9.71 5.47
CA TYR A 76 -8.74 8.25 5.50
C TYR A 76 -10.17 7.73 5.51
N GLU A 77 -11.09 8.45 6.17
CA GLU A 77 -12.52 8.13 6.17
C GLU A 77 -13.10 8.17 4.76
N ARG A 78 -12.88 9.27 4.04
CA ARG A 78 -13.33 9.43 2.65
C ARG A 78 -12.75 8.39 1.71
N ILE A 79 -11.46 8.11 1.83
CA ILE A 79 -10.80 7.05 1.04
C ILE A 79 -11.44 5.68 1.32
N ALA A 80 -11.74 5.38 2.59
CA ALA A 80 -12.39 4.13 2.95
C ALA A 80 -13.83 4.06 2.40
N GLU A 81 -14.58 5.16 2.40
CA GLU A 81 -15.93 5.26 1.81
C GLU A 81 -15.89 4.98 0.29
N ASP A 82 -14.98 5.64 -0.44
CA ASP A 82 -14.81 5.45 -1.87
C ASP A 82 -14.45 3.99 -2.21
N ILE A 83 -13.55 3.39 -1.42
CA ILE A 83 -13.17 1.97 -1.59
C ILE A 83 -14.39 1.08 -1.31
N CYS A 84 -15.10 1.27 -0.20
CA CYS A 84 -16.28 0.46 0.14
C CYS A 84 -17.35 0.52 -0.96
N ALA A 85 -17.56 1.68 -1.56
CA ALA A 85 -18.50 1.81 -2.68
C ALA A 85 -18.12 0.97 -3.91
N LEU A 86 -16.81 0.78 -4.15
CA LEU A 86 -16.32 -0.13 -5.20
C LEU A 86 -16.48 -1.61 -4.80
N LEU A 87 -16.19 -1.93 -3.53
CA LEU A 87 -16.36 -3.29 -3.01
C LEU A 87 -17.83 -3.74 -3.04
N ASP A 88 -18.77 -2.83 -2.80
CA ASP A 88 -20.22 -3.11 -2.92
C ASP A 88 -20.66 -3.44 -4.35
N GLN A 89 -19.92 -2.98 -5.34
CA GLN A 89 -20.12 -3.32 -6.75
C GLN A 89 -19.49 -4.67 -7.14
N GLY A 90 -18.93 -5.41 -6.17
CA GLY A 90 -18.21 -6.67 -6.40
C GLY A 90 -16.80 -6.47 -7.00
N ARG A 91 -16.29 -5.24 -7.02
CA ARG A 91 -14.99 -4.92 -7.60
C ARG A 91 -13.88 -5.06 -6.56
N SER A 92 -12.79 -5.68 -6.95
CA SER A 92 -11.57 -5.77 -6.13
C SER A 92 -10.72 -4.51 -6.25
N VAL A 93 -10.16 -4.07 -5.13
CA VAL A 93 -9.31 -2.88 -5.06
C VAL A 93 -7.93 -3.25 -4.52
N ALA A 94 -6.88 -2.90 -5.25
CA ALA A 94 -5.49 -3.00 -4.80
C ALA A 94 -4.97 -1.61 -4.42
N PHE A 95 -4.80 -1.36 -3.12
CA PHE A 95 -4.18 -0.13 -2.62
C PHE A 95 -2.67 -0.31 -2.56
N ILE A 96 -1.92 0.40 -3.39
CA ILE A 96 -0.47 0.29 -3.45
C ILE A 96 0.20 1.18 -2.39
N THR A 97 1.24 0.65 -1.76
CA THR A 97 2.06 1.39 -0.80
C THR A 97 3.55 1.06 -0.98
N LEU A 98 4.38 2.06 -0.82
CA LEU A 98 5.84 1.90 -0.93
C LEU A 98 6.35 0.97 0.19
N GLY A 99 7.32 0.12 -0.12
CA GLY A 99 7.87 -0.84 0.83
C GLY A 99 6.88 -1.92 1.22
N ASP A 100 6.57 -2.02 2.50
CA ASP A 100 5.65 -2.99 3.10
C ASP A 100 4.50 -2.29 3.82
N PRO A 101 3.24 -2.77 3.70
CA PRO A 101 2.08 -2.10 4.27
C PRO A 101 2.03 -2.14 5.81
N THR A 102 2.86 -2.96 6.46
CA THR A 102 2.90 -3.06 7.93
C THR A 102 3.97 -2.17 8.57
N VAL A 103 4.83 -1.53 7.76
CA VAL A 103 5.96 -0.71 8.25
C VAL A 103 5.73 0.76 7.92
N TYR A 104 5.28 1.54 8.89
CA TYR A 104 5.03 2.99 8.79
C TYR A 104 4.21 3.42 7.56
N SER A 105 3.30 2.57 7.10
CA SER A 105 2.42 2.87 5.99
C SER A 105 1.12 3.53 6.47
N THR A 106 0.75 4.65 5.86
CA THR A 106 -0.53 5.32 6.13
C THR A 106 -1.74 4.51 5.66
N TYR A 107 -1.54 3.58 4.75
CA TYR A 107 -2.58 2.65 4.29
C TYR A 107 -3.26 1.90 5.45
N ILE A 108 -2.52 1.59 6.53
CA ILE A 108 -3.08 0.81 7.64
C ILE A 108 -4.31 1.46 8.29
N TYR A 109 -4.40 2.79 8.25
CA TYR A 109 -5.57 3.51 8.76
C TYR A 109 -6.81 3.28 7.89
N VAL A 110 -6.64 3.29 6.57
CA VAL A 110 -7.71 2.95 5.61
C VAL A 110 -8.11 1.48 5.76
N HIS A 111 -7.14 0.58 5.86
CA HIS A 111 -7.35 -0.85 6.05
C HIS A 111 -8.27 -1.16 7.25
N ARG A 112 -7.96 -0.55 8.40
CA ARG A 112 -8.76 -0.71 9.62
C ARG A 112 -10.18 -0.19 9.47
N LYS A 113 -10.36 0.95 8.79
CA LYS A 113 -11.69 1.53 8.54
C LYS A 113 -12.54 0.66 7.63
N VAL A 114 -11.96 0.04 6.62
CA VAL A 114 -12.64 -0.91 5.72
C VAL A 114 -13.03 -2.18 6.46
N LEU A 115 -12.11 -2.77 7.23
CA LEU A 115 -12.40 -3.93 8.09
C LEU A 115 -13.52 -3.64 9.10
N ALA A 116 -13.50 -2.47 9.75
CA ALA A 116 -14.51 -2.07 10.72
C ALA A 116 -15.92 -1.94 10.12
N ARG A 117 -16.02 -1.77 8.81
CA ARG A 117 -17.28 -1.75 8.04
C ARG A 117 -17.75 -3.13 7.58
N GLY A 118 -17.01 -4.19 7.94
CA GLY A 118 -17.37 -5.57 7.65
C GLY A 118 -16.91 -6.09 6.28
N TYR A 119 -16.07 -5.36 5.56
CA TYR A 119 -15.50 -5.82 4.30
C TYR A 119 -14.25 -6.67 4.52
N GLU A 120 -13.95 -7.52 3.54
CA GLU A 120 -12.71 -8.28 3.53
C GLU A 120 -11.53 -7.43 3.07
N ALA A 121 -10.42 -7.50 3.80
CA ALA A 121 -9.18 -6.86 3.42
C ALA A 121 -7.98 -7.75 3.76
N GLU A 122 -6.95 -7.72 2.90
CA GLU A 122 -5.73 -8.53 3.06
C GLU A 122 -4.48 -7.66 2.87
N LEU A 123 -3.48 -7.88 3.74
CA LEU A 123 -2.16 -7.25 3.62
C LEU A 123 -1.24 -8.15 2.79
N ILE A 124 -0.67 -7.60 1.73
CA ILE A 124 0.29 -8.28 0.87
C ILE A 124 1.69 -7.73 1.16
N PRO A 125 2.60 -8.52 1.72
CA PRO A 125 3.94 -8.07 2.08
C PRO A 125 4.73 -7.53 0.90
N GLY A 126 5.62 -6.59 1.21
CA GLY A 126 6.62 -6.07 0.30
C GLY A 126 8.00 -5.99 0.95
N VAL A 127 9.03 -5.74 0.17
CA VAL A 127 10.39 -5.55 0.69
C VAL A 127 10.51 -4.15 1.29
N PRO A 128 10.84 -4.01 2.59
CA PRO A 128 11.05 -2.71 3.20
C PRO A 128 12.41 -2.12 2.80
N SER A 129 12.50 -0.78 2.82
CA SER A 129 13.69 -0.05 2.37
C SER A 129 14.97 -0.43 3.12
N PHE A 130 14.90 -0.64 4.43
CA PHE A 130 16.08 -0.99 5.22
C PHE A 130 16.67 -2.35 4.86
N CYS A 131 15.85 -3.33 4.45
CA CYS A 131 16.34 -4.61 3.92
C CYS A 131 17.01 -4.42 2.56
N ALA A 132 16.42 -3.63 1.67
CA ALA A 132 16.99 -3.34 0.35
C ALA A 132 18.31 -2.57 0.44
N VAL A 133 18.42 -1.60 1.36
CA VAL A 133 19.66 -0.85 1.61
C VAL A 133 20.77 -1.77 2.12
N ALA A 134 20.48 -2.63 3.10
CA ALA A 134 21.47 -3.59 3.61
C ALA A 134 21.97 -4.52 2.51
N ALA A 135 21.08 -5.06 1.68
CA ALA A 135 21.44 -5.89 0.53
C ALA A 135 22.29 -5.12 -0.49
N ARG A 136 21.97 -3.85 -0.77
CA ARG A 136 22.74 -3.00 -1.68
C ARG A 136 24.14 -2.73 -1.15
N LEU A 137 24.31 -2.62 0.16
CA LEU A 137 25.59 -2.45 0.84
C LEU A 137 26.33 -3.79 1.07
N ASN A 138 25.73 -4.90 0.65
CA ASN A 138 26.28 -6.25 0.85
C ASN A 138 26.60 -6.56 2.32
N THR A 139 25.70 -6.17 3.22
CA THR A 139 25.84 -6.35 4.68
C THR A 139 24.53 -6.82 5.30
N SER A 140 24.60 -7.40 6.51
CA SER A 140 23.42 -7.72 7.30
C SER A 140 23.04 -6.55 8.21
N LEU A 141 21.76 -6.48 8.60
CA LEU A 141 21.25 -5.53 9.60
C LEU A 141 21.48 -6.04 11.02
N CYS A 142 21.43 -7.34 11.24
CA CYS A 142 21.61 -7.97 12.55
C CYS A 142 22.03 -9.43 12.36
N GLU A 143 22.86 -9.92 13.30
CA GLU A 143 23.38 -11.28 13.27
C GLU A 143 23.24 -11.96 14.63
N GLY A 144 23.11 -13.29 14.64
CA GLY A 144 23.02 -14.08 15.86
C GLY A 144 21.93 -13.60 16.82
N ALA A 145 22.34 -13.17 18.01
CA ALA A 145 21.44 -12.68 19.06
C ALA A 145 21.27 -11.14 19.09
N GLU A 146 21.77 -10.44 18.09
CA GLU A 146 21.64 -8.98 17.98
C GLU A 146 20.16 -8.56 17.87
N ARG A 147 19.86 -7.38 18.42
CA ARG A 147 18.52 -6.82 18.37
C ARG A 147 18.40 -5.80 17.23
N LEU A 148 17.29 -5.86 16.51
CA LEU A 148 16.92 -4.84 15.53
C LEU A 148 15.81 -3.96 16.11
N LEU A 149 16.04 -2.64 16.13
CA LEU A 149 15.05 -1.64 16.50
C LEU A 149 14.75 -0.76 15.30
N ILE A 150 13.47 -0.69 14.90
CA ILE A 150 13.02 0.17 13.80
C ILE A 150 12.40 1.42 14.41
N VAL A 151 13.00 2.58 14.13
CA VAL A 151 12.58 3.88 14.66
C VAL A 151 12.23 4.80 13.48
N PRO A 152 11.06 5.48 13.51
CA PRO A 152 10.74 6.47 12.50
C PRO A 152 11.68 7.68 12.62
N ALA A 153 12.02 8.28 11.49
CA ALA A 153 12.80 9.52 11.42
C ALA A 153 11.97 10.74 11.85
#